data_48a3c9a597ea2c0f844c7723e486de65
#
_entry.id   48a3c9a597ea2c0f844c7723e486de65
#
_cell.length_a   1.000
_cell.length_b   1.000
_cell.length_c   1.000
_cell.angle_alpha   90.00
_cell.angle_beta   90.00
_cell.angle_gamma   90.00
#
_symmetry.space_group_name_H-M   'P 1'
#
loop_
_entity.id
_entity.type
_entity.pdbx_description
1 polymer ?
#
loop_
_entity_poly.entity_id
_entity_poly.type
_entity_poly.pdbx_seq_one_letter_code
_entity_poly.pdbx_strand_id
1 'polypeptide(L)'
;MSDAAYFTEMEAKIPTGKVRTRFAPSPTGYMHIGNLRTALYTWLIARSHGGTFILRIEDTDQGRLVEGATDVIYRTMAECHLNHDEGPDIGGPVAPYIQSQRRDTYGKYARLLAEKGGAYYCFCEKCASEEDTGDFDRADDPCRDLLLEDALRRVEAGEPYVIRQRIPKEGTTTFHDAVFGDITVENSTLDDQVLLKRDGLPTYNFANVIDDHLMGITHVVRGSEYLSSAPKYDLLYHAFGWEVPTYVHCSPVMRDAQNKMSKRHGDPSYEDLKAEGYLTDAILNYVALLGWSPKGELAEQEIFSLDALVKAFDLTGISKSPAIFDKAKLDHFNAVYLRAMSPEDFAKAAEPYIRQSVKGDFDVAAIAALLQARCERLTDIPEKVDFFDACPEYDVEFFTNKKSKTNPEVCKAMLEAAIPMLAALPRWTDEAIHDGLIALAEQLGVKNATLMWPVRIAAAGKLVTPGGAVEICRILGRGETLRRLRAGLEKLA
;
A
#
# COMPACT_ATOMS: atom_id res chain seq x y z
N MET A 1 -23.53 36.84 -11.32
CA MET A 1 -24.36 35.73 -11.78
C MET A 1 -25.35 35.46 -10.67
N SER A 2 -26.67 35.32 -10.95
CA SER A 2 -27.61 34.91 -9.90
C SER A 2 -27.28 33.50 -9.41
N ASP A 3 -27.60 33.17 -8.16
CA ASP A 3 -27.31 31.85 -7.62
C ASP A 3 -27.99 30.74 -8.45
N ALA A 4 -29.22 30.97 -8.96
CA ALA A 4 -29.88 30.02 -9.84
C ALA A 4 -29.10 29.73 -11.14
N ALA A 5 -28.52 30.76 -11.77
CA ALA A 5 -27.68 30.59 -12.97
C ALA A 5 -26.38 29.83 -12.65
N TYR A 6 -25.80 30.07 -11.46
CA TYR A 6 -24.62 29.33 -10.99
C TYR A 6 -24.92 27.84 -10.86
N PHE A 7 -26.00 27.46 -10.19
CA PHE A 7 -26.33 26.03 -10.01
C PHE A 7 -26.61 25.35 -11.35
N THR A 8 -27.34 26.01 -12.26
CA THR A 8 -27.61 25.49 -13.61
C THR A 8 -26.30 25.24 -14.38
N GLU A 9 -25.34 26.16 -14.28
CA GLU A 9 -24.02 26.00 -14.92
C GLU A 9 -23.24 24.85 -14.30
N MET A 10 -23.27 24.70 -12.97
CA MET A 10 -22.55 23.62 -12.29
C MET A 10 -23.12 22.24 -12.64
N GLU A 11 -24.45 22.09 -12.64
CA GLU A 11 -25.11 20.84 -13.03
C GLU A 11 -24.83 20.48 -14.50
N ALA A 12 -24.76 21.45 -15.40
CA ALA A 12 -24.46 21.20 -16.83
C ALA A 12 -23.04 20.73 -17.09
N LYS A 13 -22.11 20.92 -16.14
CA LYS A 13 -20.72 20.48 -16.24
C LYS A 13 -20.51 19.05 -15.74
N ILE A 14 -21.48 18.46 -15.05
CA ILE A 14 -21.33 17.12 -14.48
C ILE A 14 -21.15 16.08 -15.58
N PRO A 15 -20.03 15.34 -15.62
CA PRO A 15 -19.84 14.28 -16.58
C PRO A 15 -20.79 13.11 -16.32
N THR A 16 -21.39 12.57 -17.38
CA THR A 16 -22.34 11.44 -17.31
C THR A 16 -21.90 10.28 -18.22
N GLY A 17 -22.54 9.12 -18.08
CA GLY A 17 -22.44 8.00 -19.02
C GLY A 17 -21.24 7.08 -18.85
N LYS A 18 -20.35 7.31 -17.87
CA LYS A 18 -19.22 6.43 -17.54
C LYS A 18 -19.12 6.21 -16.04
N VAL A 19 -18.52 5.10 -15.64
CA VAL A 19 -18.10 4.89 -14.25
C VAL A 19 -17.04 5.94 -13.90
N ARG A 20 -17.26 6.64 -12.81
CA ARG A 20 -16.33 7.64 -12.28
C ARG A 20 -16.08 7.36 -10.81
N THR A 21 -14.83 7.25 -10.45
CA THR A 21 -14.38 6.97 -9.08
C THR A 21 -13.37 8.02 -8.64
N ARG A 22 -13.16 8.16 -7.34
CA ARG A 22 -12.17 9.08 -6.82
C ARG A 22 -11.40 8.47 -5.65
N PHE A 23 -10.09 8.62 -5.66
CA PHE A 23 -9.28 8.55 -4.45
C PHE A 23 -9.18 9.96 -3.88
N ALA A 24 -9.56 10.12 -2.62
CA ALA A 24 -9.74 11.43 -2.00
C ALA A 24 -8.98 11.50 -0.67
N PRO A 25 -7.61 11.46 -0.70
CA PRO A 25 -6.82 11.48 0.51
C PRO A 25 -6.73 12.88 1.13
N SER A 26 -6.73 12.93 2.48
CA SER A 26 -6.25 14.10 3.20
C SER A 26 -4.72 14.07 3.28
N PRO A 27 -4.01 15.20 3.03
CA PRO A 27 -2.54 15.22 3.01
C PRO A 27 -1.97 15.25 4.45
N THR A 28 -1.99 14.09 5.11
CA THR A 28 -1.59 13.91 6.52
C THR A 28 -0.33 13.05 6.71
N GLY A 29 0.47 12.84 5.65
CA GLY A 29 1.73 12.09 5.65
C GLY A 29 1.70 10.83 4.75
N TYR A 30 2.55 9.84 5.06
CA TYR A 30 2.72 8.62 4.26
C TYR A 30 1.43 7.83 4.06
N MET A 31 1.36 7.11 2.94
CA MET A 31 0.19 6.33 2.58
C MET A 31 0.14 5.01 3.38
N HIS A 32 -0.79 4.92 4.31
CA HIS A 32 -1.06 3.70 5.07
C HIS A 32 -1.59 2.58 4.14
N ILE A 33 -1.29 1.31 4.44
CA ILE A 33 -1.69 0.15 3.62
C ILE A 33 -3.21 0.12 3.38
N GLY A 34 -4.02 0.48 4.36
CA GLY A 34 -5.47 0.60 4.19
C GLY A 34 -5.88 1.67 3.18
N ASN A 35 -5.18 2.81 3.15
CA ASN A 35 -5.42 3.86 2.16
C ASN A 35 -4.95 3.43 0.76
N LEU A 36 -3.80 2.76 0.67
CA LEU A 36 -3.32 2.19 -0.59
C LEU A 36 -4.32 1.17 -1.15
N ARG A 37 -4.89 0.30 -0.29
CA ARG A 37 -5.93 -0.63 -0.69
C ARG A 37 -7.18 0.09 -1.23
N THR A 38 -7.62 1.14 -0.52
CA THR A 38 -8.77 1.93 -0.99
C THR A 38 -8.47 2.60 -2.33
N ALA A 39 -7.28 3.16 -2.52
CA ALA A 39 -6.84 3.72 -3.80
C ALA A 39 -6.83 2.66 -4.91
N LEU A 40 -6.26 1.49 -4.63
CA LEU A 40 -6.18 0.38 -5.58
C LEU A 40 -7.58 -0.11 -5.98
N TYR A 41 -8.49 -0.35 -5.03
CA TYR A 41 -9.86 -0.80 -5.34
C TYR A 41 -10.61 0.25 -6.14
N THR A 42 -10.48 1.52 -5.77
CA THR A 42 -11.09 2.63 -6.50
C THR A 42 -10.59 2.69 -7.94
N TRP A 43 -9.28 2.53 -8.15
CA TRP A 43 -8.65 2.50 -9.46
C TRP A 43 -9.09 1.26 -10.27
N LEU A 44 -9.14 0.08 -9.64
CA LEU A 44 -9.58 -1.16 -10.28
C LEU A 44 -11.03 -1.06 -10.76
N ILE A 45 -11.94 -0.47 -9.97
CA ILE A 45 -13.34 -0.24 -10.38
C ILE A 45 -13.38 0.66 -11.63
N ALA A 46 -12.64 1.75 -11.65
CA ALA A 46 -12.60 2.60 -12.83
C ALA A 46 -12.05 1.87 -14.05
N ARG A 47 -10.92 1.18 -13.91
CA ARG A 47 -10.24 0.52 -15.04
C ARG A 47 -11.00 -0.68 -15.58
N SER A 48 -11.61 -1.50 -14.72
CA SER A 48 -12.42 -2.65 -15.16
C SER A 48 -13.66 -2.27 -15.96
N HIS A 49 -14.16 -1.04 -15.78
CA HIS A 49 -15.32 -0.50 -16.50
C HIS A 49 -14.96 0.50 -17.61
N GLY A 50 -13.68 0.68 -17.93
CA GLY A 50 -13.23 1.71 -18.88
C GLY A 50 -13.63 3.13 -18.46
N GLY A 51 -13.75 3.35 -17.15
CA GLY A 51 -14.19 4.59 -16.52
C GLY A 51 -13.05 5.57 -16.23
N THR A 52 -13.37 6.60 -15.45
CA THR A 52 -12.46 7.69 -15.05
C THR A 52 -12.08 7.56 -13.60
N PHE A 53 -10.80 7.63 -13.29
CA PHE A 53 -10.26 7.66 -11.93
C PHE A 53 -9.73 9.05 -11.61
N ILE A 54 -10.23 9.66 -10.53
CA ILE A 54 -9.95 11.04 -10.12
C ILE A 54 -9.10 11.02 -8.86
N LEU A 55 -8.10 11.91 -8.79
CA LEU A 55 -7.42 12.26 -7.56
C LEU A 55 -7.98 13.60 -7.04
N ARG A 56 -8.55 13.61 -5.83
CA ARG A 56 -9.03 14.80 -5.14
C ARG A 56 -8.30 14.96 -3.81
N ILE A 57 -7.74 16.13 -3.55
CA ILE A 57 -7.07 16.43 -2.27
C ILE A 57 -8.09 17.04 -1.30
N GLU A 58 -8.30 16.40 -0.15
CA GLU A 58 -9.21 16.82 0.90
C GLU A 58 -8.44 17.50 2.04
N ASP A 59 -8.28 18.80 1.92
CA ASP A 59 -7.48 19.67 2.78
C ASP A 59 -8.34 20.65 3.62
N THR A 60 -9.61 20.37 3.85
CA THR A 60 -10.52 21.21 4.63
C THR A 60 -10.17 21.28 6.12
N ASP A 61 -9.47 20.31 6.67
CA ASP A 61 -8.93 20.31 8.02
C ASP A 61 -7.48 20.83 8.01
N GLN A 62 -7.36 22.16 8.08
CA GLN A 62 -6.07 22.86 8.00
C GLN A 62 -5.11 22.53 9.17
N GLY A 63 -5.64 22.12 10.32
CA GLY A 63 -4.85 21.79 11.52
C GLY A 63 -4.10 20.46 11.42
N ARG A 64 -4.45 19.60 10.45
CA ARG A 64 -3.88 18.27 10.27
C ARG A 64 -2.99 18.14 9.04
N LEU A 65 -2.81 19.21 8.30
CA LEU A 65 -1.98 19.19 7.08
C LEU A 65 -0.51 19.02 7.44
N VAL A 66 0.17 18.17 6.67
CA VAL A 66 1.61 17.93 6.78
C VAL A 66 2.27 18.43 5.50
N GLU A 67 3.27 19.31 5.63
CA GLU A 67 4.05 19.81 4.51
C GLU A 67 4.69 18.66 3.72
N GLY A 68 4.61 18.69 2.38
CA GLY A 68 5.13 17.64 1.50
C GLY A 68 4.26 16.37 1.42
N ALA A 69 3.18 16.25 2.21
CA ALA A 69 2.34 15.04 2.15
C ALA A 69 1.64 14.83 0.79
N THR A 70 1.31 15.91 0.10
CA THR A 70 0.74 15.85 -1.25
C THR A 70 1.74 15.24 -2.25
N ASP A 71 3.02 15.62 -2.16
CA ASP A 71 4.08 15.07 -3.02
C ASP A 71 4.29 13.58 -2.77
N VAL A 72 4.14 13.14 -1.50
CA VAL A 72 4.16 11.71 -1.16
C VAL A 72 3.01 10.97 -1.83
N ILE A 73 1.80 11.54 -1.81
CA ILE A 73 0.63 10.94 -2.49
C ILE A 73 0.92 10.77 -3.98
N TYR A 74 1.36 11.83 -4.67
CA TYR A 74 1.68 11.76 -6.10
C TYR A 74 2.75 10.72 -6.42
N ARG A 75 3.85 10.72 -5.66
CA ARG A 75 4.94 9.76 -5.83
C ARG A 75 4.45 8.33 -5.63
N THR A 76 3.74 8.05 -4.55
CA THR A 76 3.23 6.71 -4.26
C THR A 76 2.26 6.24 -5.34
N MET A 77 1.34 7.11 -5.80
CA MET A 77 0.43 6.78 -6.88
C MET A 77 1.16 6.45 -8.19
N ALA A 78 2.19 7.25 -8.54
CA ALA A 78 3.01 7.03 -9.74
C ALA A 78 3.82 5.73 -9.64
N GLU A 79 4.48 5.46 -8.52
CA GLU A 79 5.24 4.22 -8.28
C GLU A 79 4.34 2.98 -8.31
N CYS A 80 3.11 3.11 -7.82
CA CYS A 80 2.09 2.06 -7.86
C CYS A 80 1.39 1.93 -9.22
N HIS A 81 1.72 2.73 -10.21
CA HIS A 81 1.07 2.79 -11.52
C HIS A 81 -0.45 3.06 -11.45
N LEU A 82 -0.93 3.65 -10.35
CA LEU A 82 -2.33 4.04 -10.16
C LEU A 82 -2.57 5.43 -10.73
N ASN A 83 -2.28 5.60 -12.02
CA ASN A 83 -2.39 6.88 -12.69
C ASN A 83 -3.85 7.36 -12.73
N HIS A 84 -4.08 8.61 -12.29
CA HIS A 84 -5.38 9.27 -12.37
C HIS A 84 -5.57 9.96 -13.73
N ASP A 85 -6.83 10.13 -14.11
CA ASP A 85 -7.22 10.75 -15.39
C ASP A 85 -7.55 12.23 -15.20
N GLU A 86 -7.92 12.61 -13.97
CA GLU A 86 -8.22 13.97 -13.56
C GLU A 86 -7.64 14.21 -12.16
N GLY A 87 -7.12 15.40 -11.91
CA GLY A 87 -6.55 15.73 -10.60
C GLY A 87 -5.95 17.13 -10.54
N PRO A 88 -5.39 17.54 -9.38
CA PRO A 88 -4.87 18.89 -9.20
C PRO A 88 -3.70 19.23 -10.12
N ASP A 89 -2.87 18.24 -10.46
CA ASP A 89 -1.65 18.36 -11.27
C ASP A 89 -1.92 18.32 -12.77
N ILE A 90 -2.93 17.57 -13.22
CA ILE A 90 -3.25 17.38 -14.64
C ILE A 90 -4.52 18.11 -15.07
N GLY A 91 -5.32 18.63 -14.11
CA GLY A 91 -6.60 19.29 -14.38
C GLY A 91 -7.71 18.32 -14.75
N GLY A 92 -8.75 18.84 -15.43
CA GLY A 92 -9.92 18.10 -15.87
C GLY A 92 -11.17 18.98 -15.94
N PRO A 93 -12.32 18.43 -16.41
CA PRO A 93 -13.52 19.21 -16.71
C PRO A 93 -14.23 19.78 -15.48
N VAL A 94 -14.00 19.21 -14.28
CA VAL A 94 -14.69 19.56 -13.04
C VAL A 94 -13.75 20.17 -11.98
N ALA A 95 -12.62 20.71 -12.43
CA ALA A 95 -11.68 21.43 -11.57
C ALA A 95 -12.35 22.57 -10.79
N PRO A 96 -11.74 22.98 -9.64
CA PRO A 96 -10.52 22.49 -9.01
C PRO A 96 -10.72 21.19 -8.24
N TYR A 97 -9.61 20.41 -8.09
CA TYR A 97 -9.59 19.11 -7.39
C TYR A 97 -8.96 19.17 -5.99
N ILE A 98 -8.82 20.39 -5.45
CA ILE A 98 -8.39 20.67 -4.06
C ILE A 98 -9.56 21.32 -3.35
N GLN A 99 -10.01 20.76 -2.23
CA GLN A 99 -11.22 21.19 -1.56
C GLN A 99 -11.16 22.63 -1.05
N SER A 100 -10.03 23.08 -0.50
CA SER A 100 -9.88 24.48 -0.04
C SER A 100 -10.09 25.50 -1.17
N GLN A 101 -9.83 25.16 -2.42
CA GLN A 101 -10.06 26.02 -3.58
C GLN A 101 -11.52 26.08 -4.02
N ARG A 102 -12.40 25.26 -3.43
CA ARG A 102 -13.86 25.18 -3.73
C ARG A 102 -14.73 25.82 -2.66
N ARG A 103 -14.14 26.55 -1.74
CA ARG A 103 -14.81 27.14 -0.57
C ARG A 103 -16.15 27.84 -0.91
N ASP A 104 -16.15 28.68 -1.93
CA ASP A 104 -17.33 29.44 -2.33
C ASP A 104 -18.49 28.54 -2.82
N THR A 105 -18.14 27.41 -3.44
CA THR A 105 -19.10 26.40 -3.87
C THR A 105 -19.87 25.84 -2.67
N TYR A 106 -19.17 25.41 -1.63
CA TYR A 106 -19.81 24.81 -0.46
C TYR A 106 -20.75 25.79 0.25
N GLY A 107 -20.34 27.05 0.40
CA GLY A 107 -21.19 28.10 0.98
C GLY A 107 -22.49 28.30 0.22
N LYS A 108 -22.46 28.26 -1.12
CA LYS A 108 -23.67 28.38 -1.95
C LYS A 108 -24.59 27.17 -1.79
N TYR A 109 -24.05 25.96 -1.85
CA TYR A 109 -24.85 24.74 -1.69
C TYR A 109 -25.40 24.57 -0.27
N ALA A 110 -24.69 25.02 0.78
CA ALA A 110 -25.22 25.02 2.14
C ALA A 110 -26.41 25.94 2.29
N ARG A 111 -26.37 27.15 1.68
CA ARG A 111 -27.52 28.08 1.65
C ARG A 111 -28.70 27.53 0.85
N LEU A 112 -28.44 26.98 -0.34
CA LEU A 112 -29.44 26.30 -1.14
C LEU A 112 -30.15 25.19 -0.36
N LEU A 113 -29.40 24.41 0.41
CA LEU A 113 -29.95 23.33 1.23
C LEU A 113 -30.83 23.87 2.35
N ALA A 114 -30.50 25.03 2.97
CA ALA A 114 -31.34 25.71 3.95
C ALA A 114 -32.61 26.23 3.31
N GLU A 115 -32.57 26.80 2.11
CA GLU A 115 -33.75 27.24 1.34
C GLU A 115 -34.68 26.07 0.99
N LYS A 116 -34.11 24.89 0.70
CA LYS A 116 -34.86 23.65 0.44
C LYS A 116 -35.39 22.98 1.74
N GLY A 117 -35.05 23.49 2.91
CA GLY A 117 -35.45 22.94 4.21
C GLY A 117 -34.66 21.75 4.71
N GLY A 118 -33.59 21.31 3.97
CA GLY A 118 -32.70 20.24 4.35
C GLY A 118 -31.58 20.67 5.32
N ALA A 119 -31.46 21.96 5.60
CA ALA A 119 -30.51 22.53 6.56
C ALA A 119 -31.14 23.74 7.30
N TYR A 120 -30.42 24.24 8.30
CA TYR A 120 -30.81 25.43 9.04
C TYR A 120 -29.61 26.19 9.59
N TYR A 121 -29.79 27.48 9.84
CA TYR A 121 -28.78 28.35 10.45
C TYR A 121 -28.84 28.21 11.97
N CYS A 122 -27.69 27.94 12.59
CA CYS A 122 -27.55 27.85 14.04
C CYS A 122 -26.61 28.93 14.56
N PHE A 123 -27.07 29.71 15.53
CA PHE A 123 -26.36 30.85 16.12
C PHE A 123 -25.91 30.58 17.57
N CYS A 124 -26.13 29.37 18.09
CA CYS A 124 -25.82 29.03 19.47
C CYS A 124 -24.29 29.03 19.74
N GLU A 125 -23.88 29.53 20.92
CA GLU A 125 -22.47 29.49 21.33
C GLU A 125 -21.95 28.06 21.50
N LYS A 126 -22.77 27.14 22.02
CA LYS A 126 -22.42 25.71 22.15
C LYS A 126 -22.12 25.03 20.82
N CYS A 127 -22.74 25.53 19.74
CA CYS A 127 -22.50 25.02 18.39
C CYS A 127 -21.24 25.59 17.76
N ALA A 128 -20.52 26.43 18.49
CA ALA A 128 -19.32 27.11 18.07
C ALA A 128 -18.03 26.28 18.31
N SER A 129 -18.07 25.26 19.14
CA SER A 129 -16.94 24.36 19.31
C SER A 129 -16.76 23.59 18.01
N GLU A 130 -15.61 23.76 17.37
CA GLU A 130 -15.24 23.10 16.11
C GLU A 130 -15.08 21.57 16.24
N GLU A 131 -15.10 21.07 17.46
CA GLU A 131 -15.08 19.65 17.79
C GLU A 131 -16.52 19.13 17.73
N ASP A 132 -16.80 18.33 16.72
CA ASP A 132 -18.00 17.47 16.63
C ASP A 132 -17.85 16.37 17.71
N THR A 133 -18.12 16.74 18.96
CA THR A 133 -17.90 15.87 20.13
C THR A 133 -18.98 14.81 20.30
N GLY A 134 -19.95 14.72 19.36
CA GLY A 134 -21.00 13.69 19.41
C GLY A 134 -22.07 13.90 20.50
N ASP A 135 -21.94 14.92 21.35
CA ASP A 135 -22.83 15.21 22.48
C ASP A 135 -23.92 16.29 22.16
N PHE A 136 -24.21 16.53 20.88
CA PHE A 136 -25.21 17.51 20.50
C PHE A 136 -26.62 16.93 20.60
N ASP A 137 -27.35 17.27 21.63
CA ASP A 137 -28.78 16.94 21.78
C ASP A 137 -29.63 17.83 20.87
N ARG A 138 -30.28 17.23 19.86
CA ARG A 138 -31.20 17.89 18.94
C ARG A 138 -32.38 18.58 19.64
N ALA A 139 -32.81 18.04 20.78
CA ALA A 139 -33.97 18.56 21.52
C ALA A 139 -33.71 19.97 22.07
N ASP A 140 -32.44 20.34 22.25
CA ASP A 140 -32.00 21.56 22.86
C ASP A 140 -31.53 22.66 21.87
N ASP A 141 -31.62 22.45 20.52
CA ASP A 141 -31.25 23.47 19.54
C ASP A 141 -32.41 24.39 19.21
N PRO A 142 -32.49 25.58 19.84
CA PRO A 142 -33.57 26.54 19.58
C PRO A 142 -33.56 27.14 18.17
N CYS A 143 -32.43 27.00 17.45
CA CYS A 143 -32.27 27.49 16.09
C CYS A 143 -32.90 26.57 15.05
N ARG A 144 -33.12 25.29 15.40
CA ARG A 144 -33.64 24.31 14.45
C ARG A 144 -35.01 24.71 13.88
N ASP A 145 -35.88 25.28 14.70
CA ASP A 145 -37.24 25.63 14.34
C ASP A 145 -37.40 27.14 13.99
N LEU A 146 -36.28 27.88 13.89
CA LEU A 146 -36.25 29.27 13.47
C LEU A 146 -36.71 29.39 12.01
N LEU A 147 -37.57 30.35 11.73
CA LEU A 147 -37.99 30.66 10.35
C LEU A 147 -36.80 31.15 9.54
N LEU A 148 -36.70 30.71 8.28
CA LEU A 148 -35.59 31.08 7.39
C LEU A 148 -35.43 32.61 7.27
N GLU A 149 -36.55 33.37 7.18
CA GLU A 149 -36.53 34.84 7.09
C GLU A 149 -35.90 35.48 8.34
N ASP A 150 -36.18 34.91 9.53
CA ASP A 150 -35.61 35.39 10.79
C ASP A 150 -34.12 35.07 10.88
N ALA A 151 -33.74 33.87 10.43
CA ALA A 151 -32.35 33.50 10.33
C ALA A 151 -31.56 34.39 9.38
N LEU A 152 -32.09 34.70 8.20
CA LEU A 152 -31.45 35.57 7.22
C LEU A 152 -31.29 37.00 7.74
N ARG A 153 -32.27 37.53 8.49
CA ARG A 153 -32.13 38.84 9.16
C ARG A 153 -30.98 38.88 10.15
N ARG A 154 -30.77 37.81 10.89
CA ARG A 154 -29.62 37.67 11.83
C ARG A 154 -28.29 37.57 11.10
N VAL A 155 -28.24 36.85 9.97
CA VAL A 155 -27.07 36.80 9.09
C VAL A 155 -26.75 38.19 8.54
N GLU A 156 -27.73 38.94 8.06
CA GLU A 156 -27.57 40.33 7.57
C GLU A 156 -27.11 41.28 8.68
N ALA A 157 -27.53 41.04 9.92
CA ALA A 157 -27.05 41.78 11.09
C ALA A 157 -25.58 41.41 11.49
N GLY A 158 -24.95 40.44 10.81
CA GLY A 158 -23.57 40.04 11.05
C GLY A 158 -23.40 39.09 12.23
N GLU A 159 -24.45 38.44 12.72
CA GLU A 159 -24.31 37.42 13.77
C GLU A 159 -23.55 36.21 13.26
N PRO A 160 -22.57 35.70 14.03
CA PRO A 160 -21.81 34.49 13.65
C PRO A 160 -22.74 33.27 13.70
N TYR A 161 -22.64 32.41 12.67
CA TYR A 161 -23.49 31.25 12.54
C TYR A 161 -22.69 30.04 11.97
N VAL A 162 -23.29 28.87 12.11
CA VAL A 162 -22.97 27.64 11.34
C VAL A 162 -24.22 27.20 10.59
N ILE A 163 -24.08 26.39 9.54
CA ILE A 163 -25.22 25.75 8.88
C ILE A 163 -25.20 24.28 9.26
N ARG A 164 -26.33 23.76 9.79
CA ARG A 164 -26.49 22.36 10.19
C ARG A 164 -27.46 21.63 9.28
N GLN A 165 -27.20 20.33 9.08
CA GLN A 165 -28.17 19.46 8.42
C GLN A 165 -29.42 19.31 9.25
N ARG A 166 -30.59 19.39 8.61
CA ARG A 166 -31.88 19.12 9.25
C ARG A 166 -32.27 17.65 8.97
N ILE A 167 -31.90 16.75 9.87
CA ILE A 167 -32.26 15.33 9.75
C ILE A 167 -33.71 15.12 10.25
N PRO A 168 -34.54 14.29 9.60
CA PRO A 168 -35.88 13.96 10.11
C PRO A 168 -35.84 13.44 11.54
N LYS A 169 -36.75 13.85 12.40
CA LYS A 169 -36.77 13.43 13.83
C LYS A 169 -37.30 12.01 14.01
N GLU A 170 -38.18 11.57 13.10
CA GLU A 170 -38.87 10.28 13.14
C GLU A 170 -38.60 9.47 11.87
N GLY A 171 -38.93 8.18 11.92
CA GLY A 171 -38.76 7.27 10.80
C GLY A 171 -37.34 6.70 10.71
N THR A 172 -37.09 6.04 9.60
CA THR A 172 -35.82 5.34 9.32
C THR A 172 -35.21 5.83 8.02
N THR A 173 -33.90 5.78 7.93
CA THR A 173 -33.13 5.95 6.68
C THR A 173 -32.50 4.62 6.30
N THR A 174 -32.74 4.18 5.07
CA THR A 174 -32.13 2.98 4.50
C THR A 174 -31.28 3.36 3.32
N PHE A 175 -30.01 2.94 3.32
CA PHE A 175 -29.11 3.09 2.18
C PHE A 175 -28.55 1.74 1.76
N HIS A 176 -28.19 1.62 0.49
CA HIS A 176 -27.59 0.41 -0.06
C HIS A 176 -26.08 0.52 -0.15
N ASP A 177 -25.37 -0.49 0.37
CA ASP A 177 -23.92 -0.67 0.24
C ASP A 177 -23.62 -1.93 -0.57
N ALA A 178 -22.76 -1.82 -1.59
CA ALA A 178 -22.44 -2.93 -2.47
C ALA A 178 -21.78 -4.12 -1.75
N VAL A 179 -21.15 -3.86 -0.59
CA VAL A 179 -20.48 -4.88 0.22
C VAL A 179 -21.39 -5.36 1.35
N PHE A 180 -21.98 -4.44 2.12
CA PHE A 180 -22.74 -4.76 3.32
C PHE A 180 -24.23 -5.01 3.07
N GLY A 181 -24.76 -4.60 1.88
CA GLY A 181 -26.18 -4.68 1.54
C GLY A 181 -26.97 -3.52 2.11
N ASP A 182 -28.28 -3.70 2.29
CA ASP A 182 -29.17 -2.67 2.82
C ASP A 182 -28.95 -2.47 4.31
N ILE A 183 -28.71 -1.23 4.72
CA ILE A 183 -28.51 -0.82 6.10
C ILE A 183 -29.55 0.21 6.46
N THR A 184 -30.34 -0.10 7.51
CA THR A 184 -31.40 0.76 8.01
C THR A 184 -31.05 1.26 9.40
N VAL A 185 -31.21 2.57 9.61
CA VAL A 185 -30.99 3.21 10.91
C VAL A 185 -32.20 4.06 11.31
N GLU A 186 -32.47 4.14 12.60
CA GLU A 186 -33.48 5.05 13.13
C GLU A 186 -32.98 6.50 13.03
N ASN A 187 -33.76 7.40 12.43
CA ASN A 187 -33.39 8.81 12.27
C ASN A 187 -33.16 9.51 13.63
N SER A 188 -33.82 9.06 14.66
CA SER A 188 -33.64 9.56 16.03
C SER A 188 -32.23 9.36 16.58
N THR A 189 -31.47 8.40 16.05
CA THR A 189 -30.08 8.12 16.46
C THR A 189 -29.06 8.99 15.74
N LEU A 190 -29.47 9.72 14.70
CA LEU A 190 -28.58 10.59 13.92
C LEU A 190 -28.62 12.01 14.49
N ASP A 191 -27.50 12.69 14.62
CA ASP A 191 -27.36 14.09 15.01
C ASP A 191 -27.44 15.05 13.82
N ASP A 192 -27.87 16.27 14.06
CA ASP A 192 -27.85 17.36 13.08
C ASP A 192 -26.41 17.89 12.96
N GLN A 193 -25.61 17.27 12.09
CA GLN A 193 -24.21 17.62 11.92
C GLN A 193 -23.99 19.03 11.34
N VAL A 194 -22.86 19.66 11.66
CA VAL A 194 -22.46 20.90 11.03
C VAL A 194 -22.06 20.62 9.57
N LEU A 195 -22.59 21.37 8.64
CA LEU A 195 -22.27 21.33 7.21
C LEU A 195 -21.23 22.41 6.84
N LEU A 196 -21.52 23.67 7.30
CA LEU A 196 -20.66 24.82 7.07
C LEU A 196 -20.25 25.43 8.40
N LYS A 197 -18.95 25.57 8.61
CA LYS A 197 -18.35 26.14 9.82
C LYS A 197 -18.44 27.69 9.82
N ARG A 198 -18.18 28.34 10.97
CA ARG A 198 -18.17 29.80 11.11
C ARG A 198 -17.16 30.51 10.21
N ASP A 199 -16.04 29.89 9.93
CA ASP A 199 -15.04 30.39 9.02
C ASP A 199 -15.42 30.26 7.54
N GLY A 200 -16.58 29.66 7.24
CA GLY A 200 -17.11 29.41 5.90
C GLY A 200 -16.49 28.20 5.21
N LEU A 201 -15.67 27.39 5.91
CA LEU A 201 -15.21 26.09 5.39
C LEU A 201 -16.27 25.01 5.66
N PRO A 202 -16.44 24.05 4.75
CA PRO A 202 -17.31 22.92 4.98
C PRO A 202 -16.70 21.94 5.99
N THR A 203 -17.54 21.12 6.61
CA THR A 203 -17.06 19.89 7.23
C THR A 203 -16.76 18.84 6.17
N TYR A 204 -15.95 17.85 6.53
CA TYR A 204 -15.65 16.70 5.65
C TYR A 204 -16.95 16.06 5.10
N ASN A 205 -17.91 15.82 5.98
CA ASN A 205 -19.16 15.16 5.65
C ASN A 205 -20.02 15.91 4.60
N PHE A 206 -19.91 17.22 4.55
CA PHE A 206 -20.61 18.01 3.55
C PHE A 206 -19.81 18.16 2.26
N ALA A 207 -18.52 18.47 2.37
CA ALA A 207 -17.65 18.68 1.22
C ALA A 207 -17.63 17.46 0.29
N ASN A 208 -17.52 16.24 0.86
CA ASN A 208 -17.44 15.03 0.05
C ASN A 208 -18.73 14.78 -0.77
N VAL A 209 -19.92 15.06 -0.22
CA VAL A 209 -21.20 14.89 -0.93
C VAL A 209 -21.32 15.87 -2.08
N ILE A 210 -21.00 17.16 -1.84
CA ILE A 210 -21.05 18.20 -2.88
C ILE A 210 -20.06 17.88 -4.01
N ASP A 211 -18.83 17.49 -3.65
CA ASP A 211 -17.80 17.20 -4.64
C ASP A 211 -18.09 15.91 -5.41
N ASP A 212 -18.54 14.87 -4.73
CA ASP A 212 -18.88 13.60 -5.38
C ASP A 212 -20.02 13.81 -6.40
N HIS A 213 -21.05 14.60 -6.07
CA HIS A 213 -22.09 14.99 -7.02
C HIS A 213 -21.53 15.80 -8.19
N LEU A 214 -20.88 16.93 -7.91
CA LEU A 214 -20.38 17.84 -8.96
C LEU A 214 -19.27 17.26 -9.84
N MET A 215 -18.55 16.25 -9.36
CA MET A 215 -17.55 15.51 -10.13
C MET A 215 -18.13 14.29 -10.83
N GLY A 216 -19.45 14.05 -10.69
CA GLY A 216 -20.15 12.93 -11.33
C GLY A 216 -19.69 11.57 -10.83
N ILE A 217 -19.31 11.45 -9.55
CA ILE A 217 -18.84 10.21 -8.96
C ILE A 217 -19.97 9.19 -8.87
N THR A 218 -19.76 8.04 -9.46
CA THR A 218 -20.74 6.95 -9.51
C THR A 218 -20.51 5.88 -8.42
N HIS A 219 -19.26 5.72 -7.98
CA HIS A 219 -18.90 4.76 -6.95
C HIS A 219 -17.99 5.41 -5.91
N VAL A 220 -18.40 5.32 -4.64
CA VAL A 220 -17.70 5.87 -3.48
C VAL A 220 -17.07 4.74 -2.69
N VAL A 221 -15.77 4.52 -2.88
CA VAL A 221 -14.98 3.53 -2.12
C VAL A 221 -14.32 4.20 -0.92
N ARG A 222 -14.49 3.63 0.26
CA ARG A 222 -13.87 4.11 1.51
C ARG A 222 -13.90 3.06 2.63
N GLY A 223 -13.29 3.34 3.76
CA GLY A 223 -13.28 2.44 4.91
C GLY A 223 -14.66 2.31 5.59
N SER A 224 -14.90 1.18 6.22
CA SER A 224 -16.17 0.89 6.91
C SER A 224 -16.43 1.77 8.14
N GLU A 225 -15.46 2.54 8.61
CA GLU A 225 -15.65 3.58 9.64
C GLU A 225 -16.67 4.65 9.24
N TYR A 226 -16.91 4.83 7.95
CA TYR A 226 -17.90 5.78 7.43
C TYR A 226 -19.32 5.21 7.31
N LEU A 227 -19.55 3.94 7.61
CA LEU A 227 -20.88 3.34 7.59
C LEU A 227 -21.86 4.06 8.53
N SER A 228 -21.39 4.52 9.69
CA SER A 228 -22.23 5.27 10.64
C SER A 228 -22.62 6.67 10.12
N SER A 229 -21.83 7.25 9.23
CA SER A 229 -22.10 8.55 8.61
C SER A 229 -22.87 8.44 7.29
N ALA A 230 -22.88 7.27 6.67
CA ALA A 230 -23.53 7.07 5.36
C ALA A 230 -25.02 7.45 5.32
N PRO A 231 -25.84 7.19 6.37
CA PRO A 231 -27.23 7.66 6.38
C PRO A 231 -27.37 9.18 6.27
N LYS A 232 -26.43 9.94 6.88
CA LYS A 232 -26.43 11.40 6.79
C LYS A 232 -26.11 11.89 5.38
N TYR A 233 -25.21 11.19 4.66
CA TYR A 233 -24.90 11.48 3.26
C TYR A 233 -26.08 11.17 2.35
N ASP A 234 -26.72 10.02 2.55
CA ASP A 234 -27.92 9.61 1.81
C ASP A 234 -29.04 10.67 1.94
N LEU A 235 -29.29 11.12 3.15
CA LEU A 235 -30.24 12.20 3.43
C LEU A 235 -29.85 13.53 2.75
N LEU A 236 -28.56 13.85 2.61
CA LEU A 236 -28.11 15.03 1.86
C LEU A 236 -28.41 14.90 0.36
N TYR A 237 -28.10 13.76 -0.26
CA TYR A 237 -28.44 13.51 -1.66
C TYR A 237 -29.95 13.66 -1.90
N HIS A 238 -30.76 13.04 -1.06
CA HIS A 238 -32.23 13.16 -1.17
C HIS A 238 -32.75 14.57 -0.96
N ALA A 239 -32.18 15.33 0.00
CA ALA A 239 -32.60 16.72 0.26
C ALA A 239 -32.24 17.66 -0.91
N PHE A 240 -31.19 17.39 -1.63
CA PHE A 240 -30.83 18.07 -2.88
C PHE A 240 -31.70 17.60 -4.07
N GLY A 241 -32.21 16.38 -4.04
CA GLY A 241 -32.87 15.71 -5.16
C GLY A 241 -31.87 15.06 -6.14
N TRP A 242 -30.71 14.67 -5.65
CA TRP A 242 -29.62 14.03 -6.42
C TRP A 242 -29.69 12.52 -6.35
N GLU A 243 -29.10 11.85 -7.35
CA GLU A 243 -28.87 10.40 -7.30
C GLU A 243 -27.77 10.07 -6.29
N VAL A 244 -28.02 9.02 -5.49
CA VAL A 244 -27.04 8.51 -4.53
C VAL A 244 -26.03 7.62 -5.27
N PRO A 245 -24.71 7.84 -5.12
CA PRO A 245 -23.72 6.98 -5.73
C PRO A 245 -23.71 5.59 -5.10
N THR A 246 -23.18 4.61 -5.80
CA THR A 246 -22.94 3.28 -5.23
C THR A 246 -21.90 3.36 -4.12
N TYR A 247 -22.28 3.08 -2.88
CA TYR A 247 -21.37 2.98 -1.76
C TYR A 247 -20.66 1.63 -1.76
N VAL A 248 -19.34 1.65 -1.51
CA VAL A 248 -18.47 0.47 -1.41
C VAL A 248 -17.61 0.65 -0.15
N HIS A 249 -18.10 0.17 0.98
CA HIS A 249 -17.35 0.24 2.22
C HIS A 249 -16.45 -0.99 2.39
N CYS A 250 -15.16 -0.76 2.60
CA CYS A 250 -14.16 -1.80 2.79
C CYS A 250 -13.91 -2.03 4.29
N SER A 251 -13.97 -3.28 4.72
CA SER A 251 -13.64 -3.67 6.10
C SER A 251 -12.19 -3.28 6.45
N PRO A 252 -11.84 -3.03 7.71
CA PRO A 252 -10.51 -2.57 8.08
C PRO A 252 -9.44 -3.62 7.79
N VAL A 253 -8.20 -3.16 7.59
CA VAL A 253 -7.02 -4.02 7.67
C VAL A 253 -6.57 -4.05 9.12
N MET A 254 -6.46 -5.25 9.66
CA MET A 254 -6.10 -5.50 11.05
C MET A 254 -4.64 -5.94 11.14
N ARG A 255 -3.95 -5.60 12.23
CA ARG A 255 -2.65 -6.15 12.58
C ARG A 255 -2.78 -7.58 13.15
N ASP A 256 -3.80 -7.76 13.95
CA ASP A 256 -4.17 -9.02 14.60
C ASP A 256 -5.70 -9.09 14.77
N ALA A 257 -6.20 -10.11 15.42
CA ALA A 257 -7.65 -10.32 15.59
C ALA A 257 -8.38 -9.18 16.36
N GLN A 258 -7.66 -8.33 17.07
CA GLN A 258 -8.24 -7.30 17.95
C GLN A 258 -7.85 -5.87 17.57
N ASN A 259 -6.69 -5.68 16.94
CA ASN A 259 -6.11 -4.37 16.72
C ASN A 259 -6.11 -3.99 15.23
N LYS A 260 -6.71 -2.84 14.91
CA LYS A 260 -6.62 -2.23 13.58
C LYS A 260 -5.19 -1.74 13.33
N MET A 261 -4.71 -1.89 12.10
CA MET A 261 -3.43 -1.31 11.69
C MET A 261 -3.47 0.22 11.84
N SER A 262 -2.40 0.78 12.41
CA SER A 262 -2.28 2.21 12.67
C SER A 262 -0.82 2.66 12.66
N LYS A 263 -0.52 3.76 11.97
CA LYS A 263 0.81 4.41 12.00
C LYS A 263 1.32 4.68 13.41
N ARG A 264 0.43 5.01 14.35
CA ARG A 264 0.79 5.30 15.76
C ARG A 264 1.39 4.09 16.47
N HIS A 265 1.18 2.89 15.96
CA HIS A 265 1.69 1.65 16.51
C HIS A 265 2.85 1.05 15.69
N GLY A 266 3.40 1.80 14.71
CA GLY A 266 4.52 1.36 13.89
C GLY A 266 4.15 0.37 12.79
N ASP A 267 2.88 0.29 12.40
CA ASP A 267 2.48 -0.54 11.26
C ASP A 267 2.97 0.08 9.95
N PRO A 268 3.45 -0.73 8.98
CA PRO A 268 4.15 -0.23 7.82
C PRO A 268 3.26 0.58 6.88
N SER A 269 3.81 1.66 6.33
CA SER A 269 3.33 2.34 5.14
C SER A 269 3.82 1.64 3.87
N TYR A 270 3.38 2.11 2.71
CA TYR A 270 3.94 1.68 1.42
C TYR A 270 5.44 1.97 1.36
N GLU A 271 5.85 3.16 1.79
CA GLU A 271 7.23 3.62 1.79
C GLU A 271 8.12 2.75 2.71
N ASP A 272 7.59 2.33 3.87
CA ASP A 272 8.31 1.42 4.77
C ASP A 272 8.53 0.06 4.12
N LEU A 273 7.51 -0.50 3.46
CA LEU A 273 7.65 -1.77 2.73
C LEU A 273 8.65 -1.66 1.58
N LYS A 274 8.66 -0.54 0.85
CA LYS A 274 9.68 -0.28 -0.19
C LYS A 274 11.08 -0.24 0.41
N ALA A 275 11.24 0.44 1.55
CA ALA A 275 12.51 0.51 2.27
C ALA A 275 12.96 -0.87 2.80
N GLU A 276 12.02 -1.75 3.15
CA GLU A 276 12.28 -3.14 3.51
C GLU A 276 12.60 -4.05 2.30
N GLY A 277 12.62 -3.52 1.09
CA GLY A 277 13.04 -4.26 -0.12
C GLY A 277 11.94 -5.06 -0.82
N TYR A 278 10.68 -4.74 -0.57
CA TYR A 278 9.56 -5.32 -1.32
C TYR A 278 9.38 -4.65 -2.69
N LEU A 279 9.01 -5.44 -3.69
CA LEU A 279 8.64 -4.96 -5.02
C LEU A 279 7.24 -4.34 -4.99
N THR A 280 7.03 -3.25 -5.73
CA THR A 280 5.72 -2.60 -5.85
C THR A 280 4.64 -3.56 -6.31
N ASP A 281 4.91 -4.38 -7.34
CA ASP A 281 3.95 -5.34 -7.86
C ASP A 281 3.53 -6.38 -6.82
N ALA A 282 4.47 -6.85 -5.99
CA ALA A 282 4.18 -7.78 -4.90
C ALA A 282 3.31 -7.13 -3.82
N ILE A 283 3.61 -5.88 -3.45
CA ILE A 283 2.82 -5.10 -2.51
C ILE A 283 1.40 -4.92 -3.04
N LEU A 284 1.23 -4.49 -4.30
CA LEU A 284 -0.09 -4.26 -4.89
C LEU A 284 -0.92 -5.54 -4.99
N ASN A 285 -0.31 -6.63 -5.44
CA ASN A 285 -1.00 -7.94 -5.49
C ASN A 285 -1.45 -8.38 -4.10
N TYR A 286 -0.57 -8.29 -3.12
CA TYR A 286 -0.90 -8.65 -1.73
C TYR A 286 -2.01 -7.75 -1.17
N VAL A 287 -1.91 -6.43 -1.37
CA VAL A 287 -2.90 -5.45 -0.92
C VAL A 287 -4.26 -5.67 -1.60
N ALA A 288 -4.29 -6.07 -2.87
CA ALA A 288 -5.53 -6.42 -3.56
C ALA A 288 -6.27 -7.56 -2.85
N LEU A 289 -5.54 -8.59 -2.39
CA LEU A 289 -6.12 -9.74 -1.70
C LEU A 289 -6.42 -9.50 -0.20
N LEU A 290 -6.07 -8.32 0.34
CA LEU A 290 -6.46 -7.94 1.69
C LEU A 290 -7.95 -7.53 1.75
N GLY A 291 -8.83 -8.50 1.76
CA GLY A 291 -10.28 -8.29 1.85
C GLY A 291 -11.00 -8.32 0.50
N TRP A 292 -10.35 -8.81 -0.54
CA TRP A 292 -10.97 -9.21 -1.80
C TRP A 292 -10.48 -10.60 -2.20
N SER A 293 -11.35 -11.38 -2.80
CA SER A 293 -11.03 -12.69 -3.34
C SER A 293 -11.59 -12.83 -4.75
N PRO A 294 -10.80 -13.34 -5.71
CA PRO A 294 -11.29 -13.62 -7.04
C PRO A 294 -12.34 -14.74 -6.99
N LYS A 295 -13.19 -14.82 -8.02
CA LYS A 295 -14.27 -15.79 -8.11
C LYS A 295 -14.15 -16.67 -9.35
N GLY A 296 -14.98 -17.72 -9.41
CA GLY A 296 -15.04 -18.62 -10.54
C GLY A 296 -13.73 -19.38 -10.75
N GLU A 297 -13.26 -19.43 -11.99
CA GLU A 297 -12.04 -20.16 -12.38
C GLU A 297 -10.76 -19.58 -11.75
N LEU A 298 -10.80 -18.34 -11.29
CA LEU A 298 -9.65 -17.65 -10.66
C LEU A 298 -9.63 -17.77 -9.13
N ALA A 299 -10.59 -18.47 -8.52
CA ALA A 299 -10.77 -18.53 -7.07
C ALA A 299 -9.53 -18.98 -6.28
N GLU A 300 -8.71 -19.85 -6.88
CA GLU A 300 -7.46 -20.36 -6.28
C GLU A 300 -6.21 -19.58 -6.71
N GLN A 301 -6.37 -18.60 -7.59
CA GLN A 301 -5.23 -17.79 -8.04
C GLN A 301 -4.89 -16.72 -7.02
N GLU A 302 -3.62 -16.65 -6.64
CA GLU A 302 -3.12 -15.65 -5.70
C GLU A 302 -2.14 -14.64 -6.33
N ILE A 303 -1.53 -14.96 -7.47
CA ILE A 303 -0.54 -14.11 -8.12
C ILE A 303 -1.15 -13.46 -9.37
N PHE A 304 -1.22 -12.14 -9.34
CA PHE A 304 -1.82 -11.31 -10.39
C PHE A 304 -0.93 -10.12 -10.75
N SER A 305 -0.67 -9.92 -12.02
CA SER A 305 -0.20 -8.61 -12.49
C SER A 305 -1.30 -7.56 -12.31
N LEU A 306 -0.96 -6.28 -12.35
CA LEU A 306 -1.94 -5.20 -12.24
C LEU A 306 -3.01 -5.29 -13.35
N ASP A 307 -2.61 -5.61 -14.58
CA ASP A 307 -3.53 -5.83 -15.71
C ASP A 307 -4.45 -7.04 -15.51
N ALA A 308 -3.95 -8.11 -14.87
CA ALA A 308 -4.75 -9.26 -14.52
C ALA A 308 -5.75 -8.92 -13.41
N LEU A 309 -5.36 -8.10 -12.43
CA LEU A 309 -6.27 -7.58 -11.41
C LEU A 309 -7.41 -6.76 -12.03
N VAL A 310 -7.12 -5.88 -12.99
CA VAL A 310 -8.16 -5.09 -13.70
C VAL A 310 -9.21 -5.99 -14.33
N LYS A 311 -8.81 -7.14 -14.89
CA LYS A 311 -9.72 -8.09 -15.54
C LYS A 311 -10.49 -8.96 -14.55
N ALA A 312 -9.88 -9.27 -13.40
CA ALA A 312 -10.44 -10.19 -12.42
C ALA A 312 -11.28 -9.48 -11.35
N PHE A 313 -11.06 -8.17 -11.14
CA PHE A 313 -11.66 -7.44 -10.03
C PHE A 313 -13.16 -7.25 -10.21
N ASP A 314 -13.91 -7.71 -9.21
CA ASP A 314 -15.36 -7.59 -9.12
C ASP A 314 -15.76 -7.19 -7.70
N LEU A 315 -16.73 -6.28 -7.57
CA LEU A 315 -17.20 -5.76 -6.27
C LEU A 315 -17.73 -6.87 -5.36
N THR A 316 -18.34 -7.91 -5.94
CA THR A 316 -18.91 -9.03 -5.18
C THR A 316 -17.84 -9.89 -4.50
N GLY A 317 -16.56 -9.75 -4.90
CA GLY A 317 -15.41 -10.39 -4.26
C GLY A 317 -14.95 -9.70 -2.99
N ILE A 318 -15.40 -8.47 -2.70
CA ILE A 318 -15.01 -7.72 -1.50
C ILE A 318 -15.66 -8.35 -0.27
N SER A 319 -14.83 -8.63 0.75
CA SER A 319 -15.27 -9.28 1.99
C SER A 319 -15.83 -8.28 3.00
N LYS A 320 -16.92 -8.69 3.68
CA LYS A 320 -17.46 -7.99 4.86
C LYS A 320 -16.56 -8.14 6.09
N SER A 321 -15.75 -9.19 6.14
CA SER A 321 -14.87 -9.46 7.27
C SER A 321 -13.58 -8.68 7.19
N PRO A 322 -13.03 -8.21 8.32
CA PRO A 322 -11.70 -7.62 8.38
C PRO A 322 -10.62 -8.57 7.83
N ALA A 323 -9.62 -8.01 7.16
CA ALA A 323 -8.45 -8.76 6.69
C ALA A 323 -7.27 -8.54 7.65
N ILE A 324 -6.57 -9.60 8.00
CA ILE A 324 -5.36 -9.51 8.84
C ILE A 324 -4.13 -9.38 7.94
N PHE A 325 -3.27 -8.41 8.24
CA PHE A 325 -1.98 -8.24 7.57
C PHE A 325 -1.02 -9.35 8.00
N ASP A 326 -0.63 -10.21 7.06
CA ASP A 326 0.30 -11.31 7.27
C ASP A 326 1.61 -11.02 6.52
N LYS A 327 2.66 -10.70 7.28
CA LYS A 327 3.98 -10.39 6.72
C LYS A 327 4.60 -11.61 6.04
N ALA A 328 4.42 -12.82 6.58
CA ALA A 328 4.98 -14.04 5.99
C ALA A 328 4.35 -14.32 4.61
N LYS A 329 3.05 -14.04 4.45
CA LYS A 329 2.39 -14.13 3.15
C LYS A 329 2.92 -13.08 2.17
N LEU A 330 3.19 -11.86 2.62
CA LEU A 330 3.81 -10.83 1.78
C LEU A 330 5.24 -11.21 1.39
N ASP A 331 6.06 -11.76 2.31
CA ASP A 331 7.41 -12.28 2.01
C ASP A 331 7.34 -13.36 0.92
N HIS A 332 6.37 -14.29 1.04
CA HIS A 332 6.15 -15.31 0.03
C HIS A 332 5.79 -14.73 -1.34
N PHE A 333 4.87 -13.77 -1.40
CA PHE A 333 4.49 -13.10 -2.65
C PHE A 333 5.70 -12.40 -3.27
N ASN A 334 6.44 -11.64 -2.49
CA ASN A 334 7.62 -10.93 -2.97
C ASN A 334 8.67 -11.90 -3.53
N ALA A 335 8.90 -13.02 -2.85
CA ALA A 335 9.80 -14.07 -3.34
C ALA A 335 9.32 -14.67 -4.67
N VAL A 336 8.02 -14.84 -4.89
CA VAL A 336 7.47 -15.29 -6.17
C VAL A 336 7.75 -14.27 -7.29
N TYR A 337 7.52 -12.99 -7.02
CA TYR A 337 7.80 -11.91 -7.99
C TYR A 337 9.29 -11.81 -8.32
N LEU A 338 10.18 -11.86 -7.30
CA LEU A 338 11.63 -11.83 -7.50
C LEU A 338 12.10 -13.00 -8.38
N ARG A 339 11.57 -14.20 -8.14
CA ARG A 339 11.89 -15.39 -8.95
C ARG A 339 11.37 -15.33 -10.37
N ALA A 340 10.26 -14.61 -10.59
CA ALA A 340 9.64 -14.45 -11.91
C ALA A 340 10.32 -13.36 -12.78
N MET A 341 11.16 -12.52 -12.20
CA MET A 341 11.91 -11.50 -12.95
C MET A 341 12.87 -12.16 -13.96
N SER A 342 13.17 -11.45 -15.06
CA SER A 342 14.29 -11.85 -15.90
C SER A 342 15.61 -11.81 -15.09
N PRO A 343 16.61 -12.65 -15.39
CA PRO A 343 17.91 -12.58 -14.71
C PRO A 343 18.56 -11.19 -14.75
N GLU A 344 18.39 -10.49 -15.87
CA GLU A 344 18.91 -9.14 -16.09
C GLU A 344 18.19 -8.11 -15.21
N ASP A 345 16.87 -8.18 -15.09
CA ASP A 345 16.08 -7.24 -14.28
C ASP A 345 16.31 -7.52 -12.77
N PHE A 346 16.41 -8.80 -12.39
CA PHE A 346 16.79 -9.15 -11.02
C PHE A 346 18.19 -8.64 -10.68
N ALA A 347 19.17 -8.80 -11.57
CA ALA A 347 20.53 -8.33 -11.35
C ALA A 347 20.58 -6.81 -11.15
N LYS A 348 19.83 -6.03 -11.96
CA LYS A 348 19.70 -4.58 -11.79
C LYS A 348 19.08 -4.22 -10.45
N ALA A 349 18.01 -4.91 -10.03
CA ALA A 349 17.34 -4.66 -8.76
C ALA A 349 18.21 -5.03 -7.55
N ALA A 350 19.00 -6.10 -7.66
CA ALA A 350 19.88 -6.62 -6.61
C ALA A 350 21.20 -5.84 -6.49
N GLU A 351 21.72 -5.27 -7.58
CA GLU A 351 23.04 -4.62 -7.61
C GLU A 351 23.25 -3.57 -6.51
N PRO A 352 22.32 -2.61 -6.26
CA PRO A 352 22.50 -1.63 -5.19
C PRO A 352 22.69 -2.28 -3.81
N TYR A 353 22.01 -3.40 -3.56
CA TYR A 353 22.10 -4.14 -2.31
C TYR A 353 23.39 -5.00 -2.23
N ILE A 354 23.78 -5.64 -3.32
CA ILE A 354 25.06 -6.37 -3.41
C ILE A 354 26.20 -5.40 -3.12
N ARG A 355 26.18 -4.21 -3.73
CA ARG A 355 27.22 -3.18 -3.56
C ARG A 355 27.26 -2.54 -2.17
N GLN A 356 26.29 -2.80 -1.30
CA GLN A 356 26.39 -2.39 0.11
C GLN A 356 27.51 -3.16 0.83
N SER A 357 27.68 -4.44 0.55
CA SER A 357 28.62 -5.34 1.21
C SER A 357 29.81 -5.76 0.33
N VAL A 358 29.64 -5.78 -1.00
CA VAL A 358 30.67 -6.23 -1.95
C VAL A 358 31.23 -5.05 -2.70
N LYS A 359 32.42 -4.57 -2.30
CA LYS A 359 33.12 -3.39 -2.86
C LYS A 359 34.12 -3.76 -3.94
N GLY A 360 34.63 -5.01 -3.91
CA GLY A 360 35.61 -5.51 -4.87
C GLY A 360 35.05 -5.63 -6.30
N ASP A 361 35.96 -5.85 -7.24
CA ASP A 361 35.65 -6.08 -8.65
C ASP A 361 35.19 -7.54 -8.88
N PHE A 362 33.94 -7.81 -8.52
CA PHE A 362 33.29 -9.10 -8.68
C PHE A 362 32.23 -9.06 -9.77
N ASP A 363 31.97 -10.21 -10.38
CA ASP A 363 30.85 -10.40 -11.31
C ASP A 363 29.51 -10.32 -10.57
N VAL A 364 28.93 -9.11 -10.54
CA VAL A 364 27.65 -8.83 -9.84
C VAL A 364 26.52 -9.66 -10.42
N ALA A 365 26.50 -9.90 -11.74
CA ALA A 365 25.45 -10.69 -12.37
C ALA A 365 25.53 -12.16 -11.93
N ALA A 366 26.74 -12.71 -11.78
CA ALA A 366 26.93 -14.05 -11.25
C ALA A 366 26.51 -14.15 -9.77
N ILE A 367 26.81 -13.14 -8.94
CA ILE A 367 26.36 -13.11 -7.55
C ILE A 367 24.82 -13.03 -7.51
N ALA A 368 24.20 -12.17 -8.33
CA ALA A 368 22.75 -12.05 -8.41
C ALA A 368 22.08 -13.37 -8.80
N ALA A 369 22.63 -14.10 -9.77
CA ALA A 369 22.11 -15.39 -10.20
C ALA A 369 22.04 -16.44 -9.05
N LEU A 370 22.96 -16.38 -8.10
CA LEU A 370 22.92 -17.26 -6.91
C LEU A 370 21.79 -16.91 -5.94
N LEU A 371 21.36 -15.62 -5.94
CA LEU A 371 20.41 -15.09 -4.99
C LEU A 371 18.95 -15.25 -5.43
N GLN A 372 18.67 -15.15 -6.73
CA GLN A 372 17.31 -14.99 -7.26
C GLN A 372 16.32 -16.04 -6.75
N ALA A 373 16.73 -17.33 -6.73
CA ALA A 373 15.88 -18.41 -6.25
C ALA A 373 15.68 -18.43 -4.72
N ARG A 374 16.47 -17.67 -3.97
CA ARG A 374 16.60 -17.76 -2.50
C ARG A 374 16.38 -16.41 -1.79
N CYS A 375 16.06 -15.37 -2.56
CA CYS A 375 15.81 -14.06 -2.05
C CYS A 375 14.31 -13.88 -1.77
N GLU A 376 13.98 -13.44 -0.56
CA GLU A 376 12.62 -13.07 -0.19
C GLU A 376 12.45 -11.56 -0.22
N ARG A 377 13.47 -10.80 0.16
CA ARG A 377 13.52 -9.34 0.11
C ARG A 377 14.89 -8.87 -0.38
N LEU A 378 14.92 -7.77 -1.10
CA LEU A 378 16.20 -7.22 -1.59
C LEU A 378 17.11 -6.77 -0.45
N THR A 379 16.57 -6.33 0.67
CA THR A 379 17.34 -5.96 1.87
C THR A 379 18.03 -7.12 2.57
N ASP A 380 17.68 -8.37 2.27
CA ASP A 380 18.35 -9.55 2.81
C ASP A 380 19.68 -9.85 2.09
N ILE A 381 19.91 -9.21 0.94
CA ILE A 381 21.06 -9.49 0.05
C ILE A 381 22.41 -9.16 0.70
N PRO A 382 22.62 -7.98 1.32
CA PRO A 382 23.94 -7.60 1.84
C PRO A 382 24.55 -8.64 2.77
N GLU A 383 23.74 -9.15 3.68
CA GLU A 383 24.19 -10.16 4.67
C GLU A 383 24.48 -11.53 4.04
N LYS A 384 23.80 -11.85 2.92
CA LYS A 384 24.00 -13.14 2.22
C LYS A 384 25.27 -13.19 1.39
N VAL A 385 25.85 -12.02 1.03
CA VAL A 385 26.96 -11.91 0.07
C VAL A 385 28.22 -11.22 0.60
N ASP A 386 28.21 -10.70 1.83
CA ASP A 386 29.30 -9.97 2.47
C ASP A 386 30.65 -10.74 2.45
N PHE A 387 30.57 -12.06 2.52
CA PHE A 387 31.73 -12.92 2.50
C PHE A 387 32.52 -12.86 1.16
N PHE A 388 31.95 -12.39 0.06
CA PHE A 388 32.69 -12.22 -1.18
C PHE A 388 33.81 -11.17 -1.02
N ASP A 389 33.51 -10.04 -0.37
CA ASP A 389 34.50 -8.98 -0.17
C ASP A 389 35.53 -9.34 0.88
N ALA A 390 35.07 -9.87 2.03
CA ALA A 390 35.97 -10.34 3.10
C ALA A 390 35.44 -11.63 3.71
N CYS A 391 36.29 -12.65 3.80
CA CYS A 391 35.91 -13.87 4.49
C CYS A 391 35.74 -13.58 5.99
N PRO A 392 34.55 -13.83 6.57
CA PRO A 392 34.30 -13.56 7.99
C PRO A 392 35.15 -14.55 8.83
N GLU A 393 35.38 -14.18 10.10
CA GLU A 393 35.87 -15.14 11.08
C GLU A 393 34.82 -16.21 11.34
N TYR A 394 35.24 -17.47 11.38
CA TYR A 394 34.35 -18.60 11.59
C TYR A 394 34.96 -19.66 12.46
N ASP A 395 34.13 -20.45 13.13
CA ASP A 395 34.52 -21.53 14.03
C ASP A 395 34.92 -22.80 13.26
N VAL A 396 35.87 -23.53 13.81
CA VAL A 396 36.29 -24.87 13.33
C VAL A 396 35.08 -25.84 13.32
N GLU A 397 34.13 -25.66 14.21
CA GLU A 397 32.89 -26.46 14.24
C GLU A 397 32.11 -26.43 12.93
N PHE A 398 32.22 -25.35 12.11
CA PHE A 398 31.54 -25.24 10.80
C PHE A 398 31.97 -26.34 9.82
N PHE A 399 33.14 -26.93 10.00
CA PHE A 399 33.61 -28.06 9.20
C PHE A 399 32.86 -29.36 9.53
N THR A 400 32.21 -29.46 10.68
CA THR A 400 31.44 -30.63 11.08
C THR A 400 30.04 -30.64 10.46
N ASN A 401 29.73 -31.67 9.67
CA ASN A 401 28.43 -31.84 9.05
C ASN A 401 28.03 -33.32 8.93
N LYS A 402 26.93 -33.70 9.60
CA LYS A 402 26.46 -35.11 9.59
C LYS A 402 26.02 -35.58 8.21
N LYS A 403 25.39 -34.72 7.40
CA LYS A 403 24.91 -35.09 6.04
C LYS A 403 26.07 -35.28 5.08
N SER A 404 27.11 -34.46 5.17
CA SER A 404 28.32 -34.55 4.37
C SER A 404 29.33 -35.54 4.96
N LYS A 405 29.07 -36.12 6.12
CA LYS A 405 29.96 -37.01 6.86
C LYS A 405 31.35 -36.41 7.10
N THR A 406 31.36 -35.14 7.53
CA THR A 406 32.62 -34.41 7.77
C THR A 406 32.81 -34.09 9.26
N ASN A 407 34.02 -34.00 9.66
CA ASN A 407 34.55 -33.48 10.91
C ASN A 407 35.89 -32.74 10.62
N PRO A 408 36.54 -32.08 11.56
CA PRO A 408 37.78 -31.35 11.33
C PRO A 408 38.90 -32.21 10.68
N GLU A 409 39.10 -33.45 11.10
CA GLU A 409 40.13 -34.34 10.56
C GLU A 409 39.86 -34.71 9.09
N VAL A 410 38.60 -35.07 8.77
CA VAL A 410 38.19 -35.37 7.38
C VAL A 410 38.33 -34.12 6.53
N CYS A 411 37.91 -32.96 7.02
CA CYS A 411 38.02 -31.72 6.28
C CYS A 411 39.43 -31.27 6.01
N LYS A 412 40.36 -31.50 6.95
CA LYS A 412 41.79 -31.28 6.76
C LYS A 412 42.31 -32.09 5.57
N ALA A 413 42.08 -33.41 5.57
CA ALA A 413 42.53 -34.29 4.47
C ALA A 413 41.88 -33.86 3.12
N MET A 414 40.61 -33.47 3.10
CA MET A 414 39.94 -33.01 1.88
C MET A 414 40.53 -31.71 1.35
N LEU A 415 40.87 -30.74 2.22
CA LEU A 415 41.49 -29.48 1.80
C LEU A 415 42.93 -29.69 1.31
N GLU A 416 43.71 -30.57 1.99
CA GLU A 416 45.06 -30.97 1.56
C GLU A 416 45.07 -31.55 0.14
N ALA A 417 44.03 -32.33 -0.23
CA ALA A 417 43.89 -32.88 -1.58
C ALA A 417 43.33 -31.86 -2.59
N ALA A 418 42.35 -31.02 -2.17
CA ALA A 418 41.67 -30.10 -3.08
C ALA A 418 42.55 -28.91 -3.52
N ILE A 419 43.37 -28.36 -2.61
CA ILE A 419 44.24 -27.21 -2.90
C ILE A 419 45.16 -27.41 -4.11
N PRO A 420 45.98 -28.46 -4.15
CA PRO A 420 46.89 -28.70 -5.31
C PRO A 420 46.10 -29.00 -6.59
N MET A 421 44.98 -29.73 -6.52
CA MET A 421 44.15 -30.02 -7.68
C MET A 421 43.58 -28.73 -8.27
N LEU A 422 42.97 -27.88 -7.46
CA LEU A 422 42.40 -26.59 -7.89
C LEU A 422 43.49 -25.66 -8.43
N ALA A 423 44.66 -25.63 -7.83
CA ALA A 423 45.79 -24.84 -8.30
C ALA A 423 46.28 -25.25 -9.71
N ALA A 424 46.20 -26.55 -10.03
CA ALA A 424 46.63 -27.12 -11.30
C ALA A 424 45.62 -27.02 -12.44
N LEU A 425 44.37 -26.58 -12.19
CA LEU A 425 43.35 -26.45 -13.24
C LEU A 425 43.82 -25.52 -14.37
N PRO A 426 43.71 -25.91 -15.65
CA PRO A 426 44.15 -25.07 -16.77
C PRO A 426 43.26 -23.86 -16.97
N ARG A 427 41.97 -24.00 -16.66
CA ARG A 427 40.95 -22.94 -16.76
C ARG A 427 40.20 -22.80 -15.43
N TRP A 428 39.70 -21.59 -15.14
CA TRP A 428 38.91 -21.32 -13.93
C TRP A 428 37.48 -21.04 -14.33
N THR A 429 36.74 -22.13 -14.64
CA THR A 429 35.30 -22.09 -15.00
C THR A 429 34.52 -23.01 -14.11
N ASP A 430 33.18 -22.82 -14.05
CA ASP A 430 32.28 -23.68 -13.27
C ASP A 430 32.48 -25.15 -13.62
N GLU A 431 32.56 -25.49 -14.91
CA GLU A 431 32.75 -26.86 -15.38
C GLU A 431 34.11 -27.42 -14.94
N ALA A 432 35.20 -26.68 -15.12
CA ALA A 432 36.53 -27.16 -14.76
C ALA A 432 36.67 -27.36 -13.25
N ILE A 433 36.10 -26.46 -12.43
CA ILE A 433 36.12 -26.60 -10.96
C ILE A 433 35.24 -27.77 -10.54
N HIS A 434 34.04 -27.89 -11.10
CA HIS A 434 33.10 -28.98 -10.82
C HIS A 434 33.71 -30.34 -11.15
N ASP A 435 34.15 -30.54 -12.40
CA ASP A 435 34.67 -31.82 -12.89
C ASP A 435 35.94 -32.20 -12.13
N GLY A 436 36.81 -31.23 -11.82
CA GLY A 436 38.00 -31.47 -11.01
C GLY A 436 37.66 -31.96 -9.59
N LEU A 437 36.68 -31.34 -8.94
CA LEU A 437 36.23 -31.75 -7.60
C LEU A 437 35.52 -33.10 -7.63
N ILE A 438 34.72 -33.40 -8.64
CA ILE A 438 34.09 -34.72 -8.81
C ILE A 438 35.12 -35.81 -9.01
N ALA A 439 36.06 -35.64 -9.96
CA ALA A 439 37.12 -36.61 -10.23
C ALA A 439 38.00 -36.86 -8.98
N LEU A 440 38.30 -35.80 -8.23
CA LEU A 440 39.05 -35.92 -6.98
C LEU A 440 38.27 -36.71 -5.91
N ALA A 441 36.98 -36.46 -5.76
CA ALA A 441 36.12 -37.19 -4.81
C ALA A 441 36.07 -38.69 -5.15
N GLU A 442 35.96 -39.02 -6.43
CA GLU A 442 36.03 -40.43 -6.93
C GLU A 442 37.39 -41.08 -6.63
N GLN A 443 38.49 -40.37 -6.91
CA GLN A 443 39.83 -40.84 -6.62
C GLN A 443 40.07 -41.12 -5.13
N LEU A 444 39.50 -40.27 -4.27
CA LEU A 444 39.59 -40.42 -2.82
C LEU A 444 38.57 -41.42 -2.24
N GLY A 445 37.66 -41.95 -3.06
CA GLY A 445 36.61 -42.88 -2.63
C GLY A 445 35.58 -42.26 -1.67
N VAL A 446 35.38 -40.95 -1.75
CA VAL A 446 34.46 -40.22 -0.88
C VAL A 446 33.25 -39.67 -1.66
N LYS A 447 32.18 -39.29 -0.94
CA LYS A 447 31.04 -38.62 -1.58
C LYS A 447 31.42 -37.17 -1.98
N ASN A 448 30.88 -36.69 -3.07
CA ASN A 448 31.06 -35.30 -3.52
C ASN A 448 30.82 -34.28 -2.40
N ALA A 449 29.74 -34.46 -1.62
CA ALA A 449 29.43 -33.62 -0.49
C ALA A 449 30.51 -33.61 0.61
N THR A 450 31.25 -34.70 0.78
CA THR A 450 32.32 -34.78 1.77
C THR A 450 33.55 -33.94 1.37
N LEU A 451 33.81 -33.80 0.07
CA LEU A 451 34.87 -32.95 -0.45
C LEU A 451 34.42 -31.49 -0.60
N MET A 452 33.21 -31.28 -1.14
CA MET A 452 32.72 -29.91 -1.42
C MET A 452 32.39 -29.13 -0.15
N TRP A 453 32.01 -29.79 0.95
CA TRP A 453 31.68 -29.11 2.20
C TRP A 453 32.83 -28.26 2.75
N PRO A 454 34.05 -28.84 3.01
CA PRO A 454 35.16 -28.04 3.52
C PRO A 454 35.64 -26.97 2.53
N VAL A 455 35.60 -27.23 1.22
CA VAL A 455 35.91 -26.21 0.20
C VAL A 455 34.97 -25.01 0.32
N ARG A 456 33.67 -25.25 0.45
CA ARG A 456 32.66 -24.18 0.59
C ARG A 456 32.83 -23.41 1.90
N ILE A 457 33.02 -24.14 3.04
CA ILE A 457 33.21 -23.49 4.34
C ILE A 457 34.45 -22.63 4.36
N ALA A 458 35.60 -23.17 3.88
CA ALA A 458 36.83 -22.41 3.85
C ALA A 458 36.77 -21.19 2.89
N ALA A 459 36.07 -21.31 1.78
CA ALA A 459 35.89 -20.22 0.80
C ALA A 459 34.99 -19.13 1.30
N ALA A 460 33.90 -19.47 2.01
CA ALA A 460 32.84 -18.50 2.40
C ALA A 460 32.85 -18.09 3.87
N GLY A 461 33.37 -18.93 4.77
CA GLY A 461 33.30 -18.70 6.23
C GLY A 461 31.88 -18.75 6.81
N LYS A 462 30.90 -19.32 6.07
CA LYS A 462 29.51 -19.37 6.46
C LYS A 462 28.86 -20.72 6.32
N LEU A 463 28.00 -21.10 7.26
CA LEU A 463 27.22 -22.33 7.20
C LEU A 463 26.19 -22.34 6.09
N VAL A 464 25.59 -21.18 5.84
CA VAL A 464 24.55 -20.96 4.80
C VAL A 464 25.09 -19.97 3.77
N THR A 465 25.06 -20.35 2.52
CA THR A 465 25.56 -19.57 1.40
C THR A 465 24.55 -19.60 0.24
N PRO A 466 24.46 -18.56 -0.60
CA PRO A 466 23.56 -18.55 -1.75
C PRO A 466 23.99 -19.53 -2.86
N GLY A 467 25.28 -19.86 -2.93
CA GLY A 467 25.85 -20.83 -3.88
C GLY A 467 26.56 -22.01 -3.22
N GLY A 468 26.92 -23.00 -4.02
CA GLY A 468 27.77 -24.13 -3.63
C GLY A 468 29.26 -23.78 -3.71
N ALA A 469 30.10 -24.80 -3.47
CA ALA A 469 31.56 -24.63 -3.52
C ALA A 469 32.06 -24.16 -4.90
N VAL A 470 31.48 -24.68 -5.96
CA VAL A 470 31.89 -24.40 -7.35
C VAL A 470 31.67 -22.95 -7.70
N GLU A 471 30.42 -22.48 -7.57
CA GLU A 471 30.01 -21.10 -7.94
C GLU A 471 30.75 -20.07 -7.09
N ILE A 472 30.91 -20.33 -5.77
CA ILE A 472 31.62 -19.43 -4.88
C ILE A 472 33.11 -19.34 -5.28
N CYS A 473 33.78 -20.47 -5.54
CA CYS A 473 35.16 -20.47 -5.96
C CYS A 473 35.36 -19.76 -7.31
N ARG A 474 34.42 -19.94 -8.26
CA ARG A 474 34.47 -19.27 -9.55
C ARG A 474 34.41 -17.75 -9.38
N ILE A 475 33.47 -17.26 -8.59
CA ILE A 475 33.26 -15.82 -8.37
C ILE A 475 34.44 -15.19 -7.62
N LEU A 476 34.97 -15.86 -6.61
CA LEU A 476 36.15 -15.40 -5.88
C LEU A 476 37.44 -15.37 -6.77
N GLY A 477 37.46 -16.16 -7.83
CA GLY A 477 38.66 -16.31 -8.63
C GLY A 477 39.70 -17.23 -7.99
N ARG A 478 40.63 -17.72 -8.80
CA ARG A 478 41.66 -18.73 -8.39
C ARG A 478 42.48 -18.26 -7.20
N GLY A 479 43.03 -17.04 -7.28
CA GLY A 479 43.97 -16.53 -6.27
C GLY A 479 43.32 -16.43 -4.90
N GLU A 480 42.17 -15.80 -4.81
CA GLU A 480 41.45 -15.63 -3.55
C GLU A 480 40.90 -16.94 -3.00
N THR A 481 40.37 -17.80 -3.86
CA THR A 481 39.96 -19.16 -3.44
C THR A 481 41.10 -19.91 -2.77
N LEU A 482 42.24 -20.04 -3.44
CA LEU A 482 43.38 -20.78 -2.87
C LEU A 482 43.92 -20.16 -1.58
N ARG A 483 43.89 -18.83 -1.47
CA ARG A 483 44.26 -18.11 -0.25
C ARG A 483 43.34 -18.51 0.92
N ARG A 484 42.04 -18.50 0.70
CA ARG A 484 41.04 -18.84 1.72
C ARG A 484 41.06 -20.31 2.10
N LEU A 485 41.24 -21.21 1.13
CA LEU A 485 41.35 -22.64 1.41
C LEU A 485 42.58 -22.96 2.26
N ARG A 486 43.72 -22.30 2.02
CA ARG A 486 44.94 -22.45 2.84
C ARG A 486 44.71 -21.94 4.26
N ALA A 487 44.10 -20.75 4.42
CA ALA A 487 43.74 -20.24 5.74
C ALA A 487 42.75 -21.16 6.49
N GLY A 488 41.80 -21.78 5.77
CA GLY A 488 40.90 -22.79 6.35
C GLY A 488 41.62 -24.04 6.78
N LEU A 489 42.63 -24.49 6.01
CA LEU A 489 43.51 -25.64 6.35
C LEU A 489 44.35 -25.34 7.60
N GLU A 490 44.89 -24.12 7.71
CA GLU A 490 45.67 -23.70 8.89
C GLU A 490 44.80 -23.71 10.17
N LYS A 491 43.50 -23.37 10.08
CA LYS A 491 42.55 -23.46 11.21
C LYS A 491 42.33 -24.91 11.68
N LEU A 492 42.55 -25.88 10.81
CA LEU A 492 42.39 -27.31 11.08
C LEU A 492 43.75 -28.01 11.50
N ALA A 493 44.82 -27.25 11.53
CA ALA A 493 46.13 -27.76 11.94
C ALA A 493 46.19 -28.00 13.43
#